data_cd8ba7d2c41e4d28737469f52ae965ea
#
_entry.id   cd8ba7d2c41e4d28737469f52ae965ea
#
_cell.length_a   1.000
_cell.length_b   1.000
_cell.length_c   1.000
_cell.angle_alpha   90.00
_cell.angle_beta   90.00
_cell.angle_gamma   90.00
#
_symmetry.space_group_name_H-M   'P 1'
#
loop_
_entity.id
_entity.type
_entity.pdbx_description
1 polymer ?
#
loop_
_entity_poly.entity_id
_entity_poly.type
_entity_poly.pdbx_seq_one_letter_code
_entity_poly.pdbx_strand_id
1 'polypeptide(L)'
;GTVIESALLPEQRNNYLCALYVSELEYGVCFADLSTAQVFATVIDGARMDEELLGELGTYAPREVILNVGARRCAKAADWLKSQGVMLSDNQAGRFDPADCAARVKERFGETVKPEVLENRPLVCAVGALLDYLTETQKTDLATIRELTVYSEGQYLGLDLSTRRNLELTETMRTK
;
A
#
# COMPACT_ATOMS: atom_id res chain seq x y z
N GLY A 1 29.86 14.37 5.54
CA GLY A 1 29.88 13.70 6.75
C GLY A 1 28.59 13.05 7.13
N THR A 2 28.45 12.80 8.37
CA THR A 2 27.29 12.10 8.87
C THR A 2 26.00 12.88 8.63
N VAL A 3 26.09 14.18 8.64
CA VAL A 3 24.90 14.99 8.39
C VAL A 3 24.37 14.75 6.99
N ILE A 4 25.28 14.67 6.04
CA ILE A 4 24.88 14.42 4.66
C ILE A 4 24.26 13.05 4.53
N GLU A 5 24.83 12.07 5.19
CA GLU A 5 24.28 10.74 5.15
C GLU A 5 22.89 10.70 5.74
N SER A 6 22.70 11.42 6.81
CA SER A 6 21.38 11.46 7.43
C SER A 6 20.34 12.05 6.50
N ALA A 7 20.73 13.06 5.73
CA ALA A 7 19.81 13.66 4.80
C ALA A 7 19.46 12.74 3.66
N LEU A 8 20.44 11.97 3.19
CA LEU A 8 20.19 11.09 2.05
C LEU A 8 19.38 9.87 2.40
N LEU A 9 19.65 9.28 3.56
CA LEU A 9 18.99 8.04 3.92
C LEU A 9 17.47 8.17 4.01
N PRO A 10 16.93 9.19 4.68
CA PRO A 10 15.48 9.32 4.74
C PRO A 10 14.84 9.48 3.37
N GLU A 11 15.48 10.24 2.49
CA GLU A 11 14.93 10.44 1.16
C GLU A 11 14.91 9.15 0.37
N GLN A 12 15.94 8.35 0.50
CA GLN A 12 16.01 7.10 -0.22
C GLN A 12 15.02 6.09 0.30
N ARG A 13 14.79 6.08 1.60
CA ARG A 13 13.91 5.10 2.20
C ARG A 13 12.44 5.46 2.12
N ASN A 14 12.14 6.75 2.06
CA ASN A 14 10.77 7.20 2.21
C ASN A 14 10.19 7.72 0.93
N ASN A 15 10.43 7.01 -0.15
CA ASN A 15 9.88 7.40 -1.43
C ASN A 15 8.65 6.58 -1.78
N TYR A 16 7.79 6.37 -0.77
CA TYR A 16 6.59 5.60 -0.95
C TYR A 16 5.39 6.48 -1.20
N LEU A 17 4.50 5.99 -2.05
CA LEU A 17 3.15 6.51 -2.17
C LEU A 17 2.22 5.43 -1.67
N CYS A 18 1.06 5.84 -1.17
CA CYS A 18 0.12 4.90 -0.56
C CYS A 18 -1.28 5.12 -1.10
N ALA A 19 -1.98 4.03 -1.32
CA ALA A 19 -3.41 4.06 -1.60
C ALA A 19 -4.10 3.30 -0.47
N LEU A 20 -5.12 3.92 0.11
CA LEU A 20 -5.86 3.35 1.23
C LEU A 20 -7.32 3.23 0.84
N TYR A 21 -7.80 2.00 0.78
CA TYR A 21 -9.21 1.72 0.51
C TYR A 21 -9.90 1.46 1.83
N VAL A 22 -10.84 2.32 2.18
CA VAL A 22 -11.55 2.24 3.45
C VAL A 22 -12.92 1.62 3.23
N SER A 23 -13.21 0.56 3.96
CA SER A 23 -14.54 -0.02 4.02
C SER A 23 -14.95 -0.12 5.47
N GLU A 24 -16.16 -0.60 5.71
CA GLU A 24 -16.66 -0.66 7.08
C GLU A 24 -15.91 -1.65 7.94
N LEU A 25 -15.47 -2.74 7.35
CA LEU A 25 -14.89 -3.84 8.13
C LEU A 25 -13.39 -4.00 7.91
N GLU A 26 -12.82 -3.36 6.90
CA GLU A 26 -11.42 -3.59 6.61
C GLU A 26 -10.81 -2.43 5.84
N TYR A 27 -9.49 -2.40 5.85
CA TYR A 27 -8.73 -1.46 5.05
C TYR A 27 -7.90 -2.23 4.04
N GLY A 28 -7.90 -1.76 2.79
CA GLY A 28 -6.93 -2.23 1.83
C GLY A 28 -5.83 -1.19 1.73
N VAL A 29 -4.58 -1.62 1.83
CA VAL A 29 -3.46 -0.69 1.86
C VAL A 29 -2.44 -1.12 0.84
N CYS A 30 -2.00 -0.18 0.03
CA CYS A 30 -0.98 -0.46 -0.99
C CYS A 30 0.09 0.62 -0.94
N PHE A 31 1.34 0.19 -0.91
CA PHE A 31 2.49 1.09 -0.94
C PHE A 31 3.30 0.82 -2.19
N ALA A 32 3.73 1.87 -2.86
CA ALA A 32 4.60 1.76 -4.02
C ALA A 32 5.86 2.57 -3.78
N ASP A 33 7.00 1.93 -3.98
CA ASP A 33 8.29 2.60 -3.86
C ASP A 33 8.70 3.10 -5.23
N LEU A 34 8.70 4.41 -5.40
CA LEU A 34 9.02 5.00 -6.69
C LEU A 34 10.47 4.77 -7.10
N SER A 35 11.34 4.56 -6.14
CA SER A 35 12.77 4.36 -6.43
C SER A 35 13.04 2.99 -7.01
N THR A 36 12.35 1.97 -6.50
CA THR A 36 12.65 0.59 -6.84
C THR A 36 11.55 -0.07 -7.66
N ALA A 37 10.44 0.62 -7.85
CA ALA A 37 9.28 0.08 -8.58
C ALA A 37 8.67 -1.13 -7.88
N GLN A 38 8.81 -1.20 -6.57
CA GLN A 38 8.23 -2.30 -5.80
C GLN A 38 6.88 -1.90 -5.24
N VAL A 39 5.96 -2.85 -5.21
CA VAL A 39 4.60 -2.61 -4.75
C VAL A 39 4.26 -3.63 -3.67
N PHE A 40 3.79 -3.14 -2.54
CA PHE A 40 3.41 -3.97 -1.39
C PHE A 40 1.98 -3.68 -1.02
N ALA A 41 1.22 -4.72 -0.71
CA ALA A 41 -0.19 -4.53 -0.38
C ALA A 41 -0.63 -5.48 0.71
N THR A 42 -1.58 -5.02 1.52
CA THR A 42 -2.12 -5.83 2.60
C THR A 42 -3.56 -5.42 2.86
N VAL A 43 -4.27 -6.29 3.56
CA VAL A 43 -5.61 -6.01 4.04
C VAL A 43 -5.58 -6.09 5.57
N ILE A 44 -6.18 -5.11 6.22
CA ILE A 44 -6.21 -5.02 7.67
C ILE A 44 -7.66 -5.06 8.12
N ASP A 45 -7.96 -5.92 9.08
CA ASP A 45 -9.32 -6.01 9.62
C ASP A 45 -9.25 -6.29 11.12
N GLY A 46 -10.43 -6.39 11.73
CA GLY A 46 -10.51 -6.74 13.12
C GLY A 46 -10.61 -5.54 14.05
N ALA A 47 -10.67 -5.84 15.34
CA ALA A 47 -10.91 -4.82 16.35
C ALA A 47 -9.78 -3.81 16.45
N ARG A 48 -8.57 -4.19 16.06
CA ARG A 48 -7.42 -3.32 16.16
C ARG A 48 -6.98 -2.77 14.81
N MET A 49 -7.88 -2.74 13.85
CA MET A 49 -7.50 -2.35 12.50
C MET A 49 -6.96 -0.92 12.43
N ASP A 50 -7.48 -0.02 13.24
CA ASP A 50 -6.95 1.35 13.23
C ASP A 50 -5.53 1.41 13.72
N GLU A 51 -5.22 0.67 14.78
CA GLU A 51 -3.87 0.65 15.32
C GLU A 51 -2.91 -0.01 14.36
N GLU A 52 -3.35 -1.09 13.73
CA GLU A 52 -2.51 -1.78 12.77
C GLU A 52 -2.25 -0.92 11.55
N LEU A 53 -3.25 -0.18 11.11
CA LEU A 53 -3.06 0.74 10.00
C LEU A 53 -2.01 1.80 10.34
N LEU A 54 -2.09 2.36 11.54
CA LEU A 54 -1.10 3.34 11.95
C LEU A 54 0.30 2.74 11.97
N GLY A 55 0.40 1.48 12.39
CA GLY A 55 1.67 0.80 12.39
C GLY A 55 2.26 0.66 10.99
N GLU A 56 1.41 0.29 10.03
CA GLU A 56 1.88 0.17 8.66
C GLU A 56 2.28 1.51 8.07
N LEU A 57 1.47 2.52 8.31
CA LEU A 57 1.78 3.84 7.80
C LEU A 57 3.08 4.38 8.40
N GLY A 58 3.31 4.08 9.68
CA GLY A 58 4.57 4.48 10.31
C GLY A 58 5.77 3.73 9.76
N THR A 59 5.58 2.46 9.43
CA THR A 59 6.66 1.63 8.91
C THR A 59 7.12 2.09 7.53
N TYR A 60 6.17 2.34 6.65
CA TYR A 60 6.51 2.73 5.28
C TYR A 60 6.71 4.23 5.14
N ALA A 61 6.10 5.00 6.02
CA ALA A 61 6.23 6.46 6.03
C ALA A 61 5.99 7.06 4.64
N PRO A 62 4.81 6.82 4.06
CA PRO A 62 4.52 7.35 2.74
C PRO A 62 4.47 8.87 2.77
N ARG A 63 4.87 9.50 1.69
CA ARG A 63 4.81 10.95 1.61
C ARG A 63 3.47 11.43 1.09
N GLU A 64 2.68 10.53 0.55
CA GLU A 64 1.36 10.89 0.02
C GLU A 64 0.44 9.69 0.13
N VAL A 65 -0.83 9.94 0.49
CA VAL A 65 -1.84 8.88 0.61
C VAL A 65 -3.08 9.31 -0.15
N ILE A 66 -3.60 8.43 -1.00
CA ILE A 66 -4.87 8.65 -1.65
C ILE A 66 -5.95 7.78 -1.00
N LEU A 67 -7.14 8.32 -0.87
CA LEU A 67 -8.26 7.68 -0.16
C LEU A 67 -9.48 7.60 -1.06
N ASN A 68 -10.25 6.53 -0.91
CA ASN A 68 -11.51 6.39 -1.65
C ASN A 68 -12.67 7.14 -1.01
N VAL A 69 -12.53 7.55 0.24
CA VAL A 69 -13.61 8.23 0.99
C VAL A 69 -13.03 9.44 1.70
N GLY A 70 -13.90 10.22 2.31
CA GLY A 70 -13.45 11.36 3.09
C GLY A 70 -12.63 10.93 4.28
N ALA A 71 -11.73 11.81 4.71
CA ALA A 71 -10.80 11.50 5.79
C ALA A 71 -11.49 11.15 7.10
N ARG A 72 -12.73 11.58 7.27
CA ARG A 72 -13.47 11.30 8.51
C ARG A 72 -13.72 9.81 8.71
N ARG A 73 -13.75 9.03 7.63
CA ARG A 73 -13.99 7.61 7.74
C ARG A 73 -12.79 6.87 8.33
N CYS A 74 -11.63 7.51 8.37
CA CYS A 74 -10.44 6.95 8.99
C CYS A 74 -9.72 8.04 9.76
N ALA A 75 -10.44 8.67 10.68
CA ALA A 75 -9.97 9.90 11.34
C ALA A 75 -8.63 9.71 12.05
N LYS A 76 -8.45 8.59 12.74
CA LYS A 76 -7.19 8.37 13.45
C LYS A 76 -6.00 8.40 12.50
N ALA A 77 -6.11 7.65 11.41
CA ALA A 77 -5.03 7.59 10.43
C ALA A 77 -4.85 8.94 9.76
N ALA A 78 -5.95 9.59 9.39
CA ALA A 78 -5.87 10.87 8.69
C ALA A 78 -5.23 11.93 9.56
N ASP A 79 -5.60 11.99 10.83
CA ASP A 79 -5.04 12.99 11.74
C ASP A 79 -3.55 12.75 11.94
N TRP A 80 -3.16 11.49 12.10
CA TRP A 80 -1.76 11.15 12.25
C TRP A 80 -0.96 11.53 11.01
N LEU A 81 -1.49 11.21 9.85
CA LEU A 81 -0.80 11.53 8.60
C LEU A 81 -0.62 13.02 8.43
N LYS A 82 -1.66 13.80 8.75
CA LYS A 82 -1.56 15.24 8.65
C LYS A 82 -0.52 15.79 9.62
N SER A 83 -0.43 15.19 10.81
CA SER A 83 0.56 15.62 11.78
C SER A 83 1.98 15.35 11.30
N GLN A 84 2.15 14.36 10.43
CA GLN A 84 3.44 14.02 9.87
C GLN A 84 3.77 14.81 8.60
N GLY A 85 2.87 15.69 8.19
CA GLY A 85 3.09 16.45 6.97
C GLY A 85 2.84 15.69 5.69
N VAL A 86 2.11 14.60 5.78
CA VAL A 86 1.83 13.76 4.62
C VAL A 86 0.69 14.38 3.81
N MET A 87 0.87 14.42 2.49
CA MET A 87 -0.19 14.90 1.61
C MET A 87 -1.31 13.87 1.57
N LEU A 88 -2.53 14.32 1.76
CA LEU A 88 -3.68 13.45 1.84
C LEU A 88 -4.70 13.88 0.79
N SER A 89 -4.95 13.00 -0.17
CA SER A 89 -5.96 13.24 -1.22
C SER A 89 -7.12 12.32 -0.97
N ASP A 90 -8.22 12.86 -0.45
CA ASP A 90 -9.37 12.03 -0.15
C ASP A 90 -10.45 12.19 -1.21
N ASN A 91 -11.51 11.39 -1.09
CA ASN A 91 -12.63 11.41 -2.02
C ASN A 91 -12.25 11.02 -3.43
N GLN A 92 -11.37 10.04 -3.54
CA GLN A 92 -10.94 9.52 -4.84
C GLN A 92 -11.77 8.29 -5.24
N ALA A 93 -13.06 8.29 -4.92
CA ALA A 93 -13.89 7.11 -5.07
C ALA A 93 -13.88 6.53 -6.48
N GLY A 94 -13.89 7.40 -7.50
CA GLY A 94 -13.90 6.92 -8.87
C GLY A 94 -12.65 6.13 -9.23
N ARG A 95 -11.50 6.56 -8.69
CA ARG A 95 -10.24 5.87 -8.96
C ARG A 95 -10.22 4.48 -8.33
N PHE A 96 -11.00 4.30 -7.27
CA PHE A 96 -11.05 3.04 -6.54
C PHE A 96 -12.19 2.13 -6.99
N ASP A 97 -12.78 2.38 -8.14
CA ASP A 97 -13.87 1.54 -8.63
C ASP A 97 -13.42 0.08 -8.70
N PRO A 98 -14.14 -0.85 -8.06
CA PRO A 98 -13.68 -2.23 -7.97
C PRO A 98 -13.46 -2.90 -9.31
N ALA A 99 -14.35 -2.69 -10.27
CA ALA A 99 -14.22 -3.35 -11.56
C ALA A 99 -13.00 -2.84 -12.31
N ASP A 100 -12.79 -1.53 -12.29
CA ASP A 100 -11.64 -0.94 -12.96
C ASP A 100 -10.35 -1.36 -12.29
N CYS A 101 -10.34 -1.38 -10.96
CA CYS A 101 -9.15 -1.78 -10.23
C CYS A 101 -8.82 -3.24 -10.46
N ALA A 102 -9.82 -4.11 -10.48
CA ALA A 102 -9.59 -5.51 -10.75
C ALA A 102 -8.98 -5.70 -12.13
N ALA A 103 -9.48 -4.97 -13.12
CA ALA A 103 -8.94 -5.07 -14.46
C ALA A 103 -7.47 -4.62 -14.50
N ARG A 104 -7.16 -3.53 -13.81
CA ARG A 104 -5.79 -3.03 -13.78
C ARG A 104 -4.84 -4.01 -13.13
N VAL A 105 -5.25 -4.58 -12.00
CA VAL A 105 -4.42 -5.53 -11.28
C VAL A 105 -4.22 -6.79 -12.11
N LYS A 106 -5.28 -7.27 -12.72
CA LYS A 106 -5.20 -8.47 -13.54
C LYS A 106 -4.27 -8.25 -14.73
N GLU A 107 -4.38 -7.09 -15.34
CA GLU A 107 -3.54 -6.80 -16.51
C GLU A 107 -2.08 -6.72 -16.11
N ARG A 108 -1.79 -6.10 -14.97
CA ARG A 108 -0.40 -5.89 -14.58
C ARG A 108 0.21 -7.10 -13.87
N PHE A 109 -0.56 -7.77 -13.04
CA PHE A 109 -0.03 -8.81 -12.16
C PHE A 109 -0.75 -10.16 -12.30
N GLY A 110 -1.66 -10.30 -13.26
CA GLY A 110 -2.52 -11.47 -13.31
C GLY A 110 -1.80 -12.80 -13.34
N GLU A 111 -0.61 -12.81 -13.91
CA GLU A 111 0.15 -14.06 -14.03
C GLU A 111 1.04 -14.33 -12.83
N THR A 112 1.21 -13.35 -11.95
CA THR A 112 2.13 -13.49 -10.84
C THR A 112 1.44 -13.53 -9.49
N VAL A 113 0.16 -13.18 -9.42
CA VAL A 113 -0.56 -13.18 -8.15
C VAL A 113 -1.51 -14.35 -8.09
N LYS A 114 -1.81 -14.76 -6.86
CA LYS A 114 -2.78 -15.84 -6.65
C LYS A 114 -4.18 -15.37 -6.97
N PRO A 115 -5.05 -16.28 -7.42
CA PRO A 115 -6.43 -15.89 -7.71
C PRO A 115 -7.13 -15.23 -6.54
N GLU A 116 -6.82 -15.62 -5.31
CA GLU A 116 -7.44 -15.04 -4.13
C GLU A 116 -7.19 -13.54 -4.04
N VAL A 117 -6.05 -13.10 -4.52
CA VAL A 117 -5.72 -11.68 -4.51
C VAL A 117 -6.68 -10.91 -5.39
N LEU A 118 -6.99 -11.46 -6.56
CA LEU A 118 -7.88 -10.79 -7.50
C LEU A 118 -9.32 -10.76 -7.00
N GLU A 119 -9.66 -11.64 -6.08
CA GLU A 119 -11.00 -11.70 -5.52
C GLU A 119 -11.14 -10.89 -4.25
N ASN A 120 -10.05 -10.36 -3.71
CA ASN A 120 -10.06 -9.58 -2.49
C ASN A 120 -10.32 -8.13 -2.83
N ARG A 121 -11.54 -7.66 -2.59
CA ARG A 121 -11.93 -6.32 -3.01
C ARG A 121 -11.07 -5.20 -2.40
N PRO A 122 -10.88 -5.15 -1.08
CA PRO A 122 -10.07 -4.06 -0.53
C PRO A 122 -8.65 -4.04 -1.09
N LEU A 123 -8.06 -5.21 -1.26
CA LEU A 123 -6.71 -5.31 -1.78
C LEU A 123 -6.64 -4.83 -3.22
N VAL A 124 -7.54 -5.34 -4.04
CA VAL A 124 -7.56 -4.99 -5.46
C VAL A 124 -7.82 -3.52 -5.66
N CYS A 125 -8.73 -2.94 -4.87
CA CYS A 125 -9.04 -1.53 -5.00
C CYS A 125 -7.85 -0.65 -4.64
N ALA A 126 -7.14 -1.01 -3.56
CA ALA A 126 -5.98 -0.24 -3.17
C ALA A 126 -4.88 -0.31 -4.22
N VAL A 127 -4.59 -1.53 -4.69
CA VAL A 127 -3.53 -1.71 -5.68
C VAL A 127 -3.89 -1.04 -7.00
N GLY A 128 -5.11 -1.27 -7.48
CA GLY A 128 -5.52 -0.71 -8.75
C GLY A 128 -5.56 0.80 -8.75
N ALA A 129 -6.02 1.39 -7.64
CA ALA A 129 -6.05 2.84 -7.53
C ALA A 129 -4.65 3.42 -7.56
N LEU A 130 -3.72 2.78 -6.87
CA LEU A 130 -2.36 3.29 -6.85
C LEU A 130 -1.70 3.18 -8.22
N LEU A 131 -1.94 2.08 -8.93
CA LEU A 131 -1.41 1.95 -10.29
C LEU A 131 -1.92 3.07 -11.20
N ASP A 132 -3.22 3.37 -11.10
CA ASP A 132 -3.80 4.43 -11.90
C ASP A 132 -3.21 5.77 -11.54
N TYR A 133 -3.04 6.02 -10.25
CA TYR A 133 -2.48 7.27 -9.77
C TYR A 133 -1.05 7.46 -10.25
N LEU A 134 -0.26 6.39 -10.22
CA LEU A 134 1.13 6.46 -10.69
C LEU A 134 1.20 6.76 -12.18
N THR A 135 0.32 6.16 -12.95
CA THR A 135 0.27 6.41 -14.38
C THR A 135 -0.07 7.87 -14.66
N GLU A 136 -1.06 8.39 -13.96
CA GLU A 136 -1.58 9.71 -14.24
C GLU A 136 -0.68 10.82 -13.73
N THR A 137 -0.19 10.69 -12.51
CA THR A 137 0.51 11.80 -11.87
C THR A 137 2.00 11.70 -11.95
N GLN A 138 2.55 10.50 -11.86
CA GLN A 138 4.00 10.33 -11.85
C GLN A 138 4.54 9.95 -13.23
N LYS A 139 3.66 9.72 -14.19
CA LYS A 139 4.06 9.27 -15.51
C LYS A 139 4.93 8.04 -15.44
N THR A 140 4.69 7.20 -14.45
CA THR A 140 5.48 6.01 -14.23
C THR A 140 5.21 4.98 -15.32
N ASP A 141 6.28 4.41 -15.85
CA ASP A 141 6.14 3.31 -16.79
C ASP A 141 5.81 2.05 -15.99
N LEU A 142 4.56 1.63 -16.04
CA LEU A 142 4.11 0.48 -15.26
C LEU A 142 4.81 -0.80 -15.67
N ALA A 143 5.45 -0.82 -16.84
CA ALA A 143 6.17 -2.02 -17.25
C ALA A 143 7.31 -2.36 -16.31
N THR A 144 7.82 -1.38 -15.55
CA THR A 144 8.88 -1.64 -14.59
C THR A 144 8.35 -2.26 -13.31
N ILE A 145 7.04 -2.19 -13.07
CA ILE A 145 6.43 -2.76 -11.89
C ILE A 145 5.97 -4.17 -12.24
N ARG A 146 6.73 -5.17 -11.82
CA ARG A 146 6.48 -6.54 -12.25
C ARG A 146 5.93 -7.45 -11.18
N GLU A 147 6.11 -7.10 -9.93
CA GLU A 147 5.70 -7.96 -8.84
C GLU A 147 4.88 -7.18 -7.84
N LEU A 148 3.88 -7.87 -7.31
CA LEU A 148 3.09 -7.36 -6.21
C LEU A 148 3.33 -8.26 -5.02
N THR A 149 3.81 -7.69 -3.92
CA THR A 149 4.04 -8.44 -2.70
C THR A 149 2.85 -8.23 -1.77
N VAL A 150 2.12 -9.30 -1.52
CA VAL A 150 0.98 -9.26 -0.61
C VAL A 150 1.43 -9.85 0.72
N TYR A 151 1.16 -9.14 1.82
CA TYR A 151 1.64 -9.57 3.13
C TYR A 151 0.56 -9.34 4.18
N SER A 152 0.80 -9.87 5.37
CA SER A 152 -0.06 -9.60 6.52
C SER A 152 0.60 -8.56 7.40
N GLU A 153 -0.22 -7.67 7.95
CA GLU A 153 0.31 -6.60 8.77
C GLU A 153 1.16 -7.18 9.90
N GLY A 154 2.27 -6.51 10.16
CA GLY A 154 3.17 -6.91 11.21
C GLY A 154 4.14 -8.02 10.87
N GLN A 155 3.93 -8.71 9.78
CA GLN A 155 4.81 -9.84 9.45
C GLN A 155 6.16 -9.40 8.94
N TYR A 156 6.19 -8.28 8.24
CA TYR A 156 7.43 -7.86 7.57
C TYR A 156 8.16 -6.75 8.29
N LEU A 157 7.68 -6.38 9.45
CA LEU A 157 8.32 -5.30 10.20
C LEU A 157 9.76 -5.66 10.52
N GLY A 158 10.67 -4.82 10.11
CA GLY A 158 12.07 -5.03 10.37
C GLY A 158 12.77 -6.03 9.50
N LEU A 159 12.05 -6.64 8.55
CA LEU A 159 12.63 -7.65 7.66
C LEU A 159 12.99 -7.02 6.33
N ASP A 160 14.00 -7.58 5.68
CA ASP A 160 14.37 -7.10 4.37
C ASP A 160 13.48 -7.74 3.31
N LEU A 161 13.66 -7.29 2.08
CA LEU A 161 12.79 -7.72 0.99
C LEU A 161 12.91 -9.18 0.66
N SER A 162 14.12 -9.72 0.72
CA SER A 162 14.28 -11.12 0.41
C SER A 162 13.60 -11.99 1.44
N THR A 163 13.65 -11.59 2.68
CA THR A 163 12.95 -12.30 3.74
C THR A 163 11.46 -12.27 3.50
N ARG A 164 10.95 -11.14 3.04
CA ARG A 164 9.52 -11.03 2.76
C ARG A 164 9.07 -12.04 1.73
N ARG A 165 9.86 -12.20 0.70
CA ARG A 165 9.52 -13.17 -0.32
C ARG A 165 9.39 -14.56 0.25
N ASN A 166 10.29 -14.90 1.15
CA ASN A 166 10.22 -16.19 1.80
C ASN A 166 8.99 -16.28 2.69
N LEU A 167 8.61 -15.18 3.27
CA LEU A 167 7.45 -15.18 4.17
C LEU A 167 6.14 -15.39 3.45
N GLU A 168 6.11 -15.17 2.16
CA GLU A 168 4.91 -15.54 1.42
C GLU A 168 4.59 -17.01 1.59
N LEU A 169 5.62 -17.79 1.77
CA LEU A 169 5.44 -19.21 2.02
C LEU A 169 4.87 -19.47 3.41
N THR A 170 5.10 -18.55 4.32
CA THR A 170 4.65 -18.74 5.69
C THR A 170 3.20 -18.32 5.90
N GLU A 171 2.51 -17.92 4.88
CA GLU A 171 1.08 -17.70 5.01
C GLU A 171 0.39 -18.95 5.52
N THR A 172 0.92 -20.09 5.14
CA THR A 172 0.38 -21.35 5.62
C THR A 172 0.44 -21.43 7.13
N MET A 173 1.53 -20.94 7.70
CA MET A 173 1.67 -20.96 9.16
C MET A 173 0.72 -19.96 9.81
N ARG A 174 0.52 -18.84 9.15
CA ARG A 174 -0.37 -17.85 9.71
C ARG A 174 -1.80 -18.35 9.82
N THR A 175 -2.20 -19.19 8.93
CA THR A 175 -3.57 -19.71 8.94
C THR A 175 -3.79 -20.79 9.98
N LYS A 176 -2.78 -21.22 10.64
CA LYS A 176 -2.94 -22.18 11.72
C LYS A 176 -3.57 -21.52 12.94
#